data_1892099a465098a33203ff12ec823ddb
#
_entry.id   1892099a465098a33203ff12ec823ddb
#
_cell.length_a   1.000
_cell.length_b   1.000
_cell.length_c   1.000
_cell.angle_alpha   90.00
_cell.angle_beta   90.00
_cell.angle_gamma   90.00
#
_symmetry.space_group_name_H-M   'P 1'
#
loop_
_entity.id
_entity.type
_entity.pdbx_description
1 polymer ?
#
loop_
_entity_poly.entity_id
_entity_poly.type
_entity_poly.pdbx_seq_one_letter_code
_entity_poly.pdbx_strand_id
1 'polypeptide(L)'
;MATIIGRQQETELLKTIYRRDEAQLVAVYGRRRVGKTFLIRETFGNEFAFYHTGISPVGMKNTNLLALQLQAFGASLERYGSFHSEPPKDWFAAFDYLRELLEQRSSIEKLVVFIDEMPWLDTPRSQFVSAFEFFWNSWGAGQHNLM
;
A
#
# COMPACT_ATOMS: atom_id res chain seq x y z
N MET A 1 -12.69 10.84 19.31
CA MET A 1 -11.51 10.44 18.51
C MET A 1 -10.62 9.54 19.35
N ALA A 2 -10.24 8.40 18.80
CA ALA A 2 -9.38 7.47 19.51
C ALA A 2 -7.97 8.06 19.70
N THR A 3 -7.37 7.82 20.86
CA THR A 3 -6.04 8.31 21.18
C THR A 3 -5.03 7.15 21.06
N ILE A 4 -3.90 7.41 20.40
CA ILE A 4 -2.82 6.44 20.31
C ILE A 4 -2.07 6.47 21.65
N ILE A 5 -2.23 5.41 22.44
CA ILE A 5 -1.59 5.29 23.74
C ILE A 5 -0.41 4.34 23.62
N GLY A 6 0.76 4.77 24.14
CA GLY A 6 1.97 3.95 24.15
C GLY A 6 2.69 3.82 22.83
N ARG A 7 2.32 4.67 21.82
CA ARG A 7 2.94 4.64 20.49
C ARG A 7 3.41 6.00 20.03
N GLN A 8 3.77 6.85 20.97
CA GLN A 8 4.19 8.22 20.66
C GLN A 8 5.50 8.25 19.89
N GLN A 9 6.44 7.38 20.22
CA GLN A 9 7.72 7.30 19.53
C GLN A 9 7.54 6.91 18.07
N GLU A 10 6.73 5.90 17.82
CA GLU A 10 6.44 5.42 16.45
C GLU A 10 5.69 6.49 15.65
N THR A 11 4.73 7.16 16.28
CA THR A 11 3.99 8.26 15.63
C THR A 11 4.92 9.41 15.24
N GLU A 12 5.80 9.82 16.14
CA GLU A 12 6.76 10.88 15.86
C GLU A 12 7.76 10.49 14.78
N LEU A 13 8.20 9.24 14.78
CA LEU A 13 9.10 8.73 13.75
C LEU A 13 8.42 8.78 12.38
N LEU A 14 7.18 8.32 12.29
CA LEU A 14 6.41 8.33 11.05
C LEU A 14 6.22 9.77 10.53
N LYS A 15 5.92 10.69 11.41
CA LYS A 15 5.77 12.11 11.04
C LYS A 15 7.07 12.71 10.57
N THR A 16 8.18 12.33 11.19
CA THR A 16 9.51 12.79 10.79
C THR A 16 9.84 12.30 9.38
N ILE A 17 9.59 11.03 9.11
CA ILE A 17 9.81 10.43 7.79
C ILE A 17 8.91 11.11 6.75
N TYR A 18 7.66 11.35 7.10
CA TYR A 18 6.69 12.01 6.23
C TYR A 18 7.15 13.40 5.77
N ARG A 19 7.87 14.12 6.63
CA ARG A 19 8.33 15.48 6.32
C ARG A 19 9.55 15.53 5.41
N ARG A 20 10.21 14.40 5.16
CA ARG A 20 11.38 14.36 4.30
C ARG A 20 10.98 14.57 2.83
N ASP A 21 11.78 15.35 2.11
CA ASP A 21 11.53 15.65 0.70
C ASP A 21 12.24 14.63 -0.19
N GLU A 22 11.99 13.36 0.07
CA GLU A 22 12.53 12.25 -0.71
C GLU A 22 11.57 11.06 -0.57
N ALA A 23 11.62 10.16 -1.53
CA ALA A 23 10.82 8.94 -1.47
C ALA A 23 11.17 8.12 -0.23
N GLN A 24 10.16 7.65 0.48
CA GLN A 24 10.33 6.86 1.70
C GLN A 24 9.60 5.53 1.58
N LEU A 25 10.33 4.45 1.78
CA LEU A 25 9.76 3.12 1.89
C LEU A 25 9.84 2.69 3.35
N VAL A 26 8.68 2.53 3.97
CA VAL A 26 8.59 2.23 5.40
C VAL A 26 7.92 0.87 5.58
N ALA A 27 8.57 -0.03 6.29
CA ALA A 27 8.00 -1.30 6.67
C ALA A 27 7.58 -1.24 8.14
N VAL A 28 6.32 -1.56 8.41
CA VAL A 28 5.79 -1.59 9.77
C VAL A 28 5.58 -3.04 10.16
N TYR A 29 6.33 -3.49 11.14
CA TYR A 29 6.29 -4.87 11.62
C TYR A 29 5.48 -4.98 12.89
N GLY A 30 4.92 -6.16 13.11
CA GLY A 30 4.21 -6.45 14.34
C GLY A 30 3.25 -7.60 14.13
N ARG A 31 2.83 -8.20 15.26
CA ARG A 31 1.80 -9.21 15.22
C ARG A 31 0.47 -8.59 14.78
N ARG A 32 -0.37 -9.40 14.13
CA ARG A 32 -1.74 -8.99 13.85
C ARG A 32 -2.43 -8.59 15.16
N ARG A 33 -3.30 -7.60 15.07
CA ARG A 33 -4.09 -7.11 16.21
C ARG A 33 -3.30 -6.37 17.28
N VAL A 34 -2.05 -5.94 16.99
CA VAL A 34 -1.29 -5.10 17.92
C VAL A 34 -1.43 -3.61 17.59
N GLY A 35 -2.41 -3.22 16.76
CA GLY A 35 -2.71 -1.82 16.48
C GLY A 35 -1.87 -1.20 15.38
N LYS A 36 -1.24 -2.00 14.54
CA LYS A 36 -0.42 -1.54 13.41
C LYS A 36 -1.23 -0.67 12.44
N THR A 37 -2.37 -1.18 11.99
CA THR A 37 -3.28 -0.47 11.10
C THR A 37 -3.82 0.79 11.77
N PHE A 38 -4.19 0.68 13.03
CA PHE A 38 -4.68 1.80 13.83
C PHE A 38 -3.62 2.91 13.91
N LEU A 39 -2.36 2.54 14.18
CA LEU A 39 -1.25 3.50 14.26
C LEU A 39 -1.11 4.30 12.97
N ILE A 40 -1.11 3.62 11.82
CA ILE A 40 -0.94 4.28 10.53
C ILE A 40 -2.13 5.20 10.22
N ARG A 41 -3.34 4.72 10.44
CA ARG A 41 -4.56 5.52 10.18
C ARG A 41 -4.64 6.75 11.07
N GLU A 42 -4.33 6.60 12.36
CA GLU A 42 -4.35 7.72 13.29
C GLU A 42 -3.25 8.74 12.99
N THR A 43 -2.07 8.26 12.61
CA THR A 43 -0.95 9.14 12.29
C THR A 43 -1.24 10.01 11.06
N PHE A 44 -1.86 9.45 10.03
CA PHE A 44 -2.10 10.14 8.77
C PHE A 44 -3.56 10.57 8.57
N GLY A 45 -4.42 10.38 9.56
CA GLY A 45 -5.81 10.84 9.51
C GLY A 45 -6.64 10.21 8.40
N ASN A 46 -6.32 8.99 7.99
CA ASN A 46 -6.96 8.30 6.86
C ASN A 46 -6.82 9.03 5.52
N GLU A 47 -5.87 9.96 5.41
CA GLU A 47 -5.63 10.72 4.19
C GLU A 47 -4.58 10.03 3.32
N PHE A 48 -4.97 8.92 2.72
CA PHE A 48 -4.09 8.15 1.85
C PHE A 48 -4.36 8.47 0.38
N ALA A 49 -3.29 8.53 -0.40
CA ALA A 49 -3.42 8.55 -1.86
C ALA A 49 -3.89 7.19 -2.37
N PHE A 50 -3.54 6.13 -1.66
CA PHE A 50 -4.01 4.78 -1.92
C PHE A 50 -3.90 3.96 -0.65
N TYR A 51 -4.94 3.19 -0.36
CA TYR A 51 -4.95 2.22 0.75
C TYR A 51 -5.53 0.90 0.25
N HIS A 52 -4.84 -0.17 0.58
CA HIS A 52 -5.31 -1.53 0.27
C HIS A 52 -4.89 -2.48 1.39
N THR A 53 -5.77 -3.42 1.71
CA THR A 53 -5.43 -4.50 2.63
C THR A 53 -5.60 -5.84 1.92
N GLY A 54 -4.63 -6.73 2.09
CA GLY A 54 -4.70 -8.07 1.54
C GLY A 54 -5.83 -8.88 2.17
N ILE A 55 -6.34 -9.85 1.42
CA ILE A 55 -7.40 -10.74 1.87
C ILE A 55 -6.78 -11.96 2.55
N SER A 56 -7.31 -12.30 3.74
CA SER A 56 -6.85 -13.50 4.44
C SER A 56 -7.11 -14.75 3.60
N PRO A 57 -6.10 -15.61 3.39
CA PRO A 57 -6.29 -16.83 2.62
C PRO A 57 -6.94 -17.96 3.42
N VAL A 58 -7.26 -17.73 4.68
CA VAL A 58 -7.85 -18.77 5.56
C VAL A 58 -9.16 -19.28 4.96
N GLY A 59 -9.23 -20.59 4.78
CA GLY A 59 -10.41 -21.23 4.21
C GLY A 59 -10.53 -21.18 2.70
N MET A 60 -9.55 -20.61 2.01
CA MET A 60 -9.58 -20.50 0.55
C MET A 60 -8.73 -21.58 -0.12
N LYS A 61 -9.15 -21.97 -1.34
CA LYS A 61 -8.38 -22.90 -2.16
C LYS A 61 -7.21 -22.17 -2.83
N ASN A 62 -6.04 -22.81 -2.86
CA ASN A 62 -4.83 -22.22 -3.41
C ASN A 62 -4.95 -21.82 -4.89
N THR A 63 -5.82 -22.47 -5.64
CA THR A 63 -5.95 -22.25 -7.09
C THR A 63 -6.49 -20.87 -7.46
N ASN A 64 -7.18 -20.20 -6.52
CA ASN A 64 -7.84 -18.92 -6.81
C ASN A 64 -7.24 -17.74 -6.05
N LEU A 65 -6.18 -17.96 -5.25
CA LEU A 65 -5.64 -16.90 -4.37
C LEU A 65 -5.10 -15.71 -5.15
N LEU A 66 -4.32 -15.95 -6.19
CA LEU A 66 -3.73 -14.88 -6.98
C LEU A 66 -4.81 -14.01 -7.65
N ALA A 67 -5.74 -14.66 -8.32
CA ALA A 67 -6.82 -13.95 -9.02
C ALA A 67 -7.67 -13.13 -8.05
N LEU A 68 -7.95 -13.68 -6.88
CA LEU A 68 -8.75 -12.99 -5.87
C LEU A 68 -8.03 -11.76 -5.31
N GLN A 69 -6.74 -11.89 -5.03
CA GLN A 69 -5.95 -10.76 -4.54
C GLN A 69 -5.83 -9.65 -5.59
N LEU A 70 -5.61 -10.02 -6.85
CA LEU A 70 -5.54 -9.05 -7.95
C LEU A 70 -6.89 -8.35 -8.17
N GLN A 71 -7.98 -9.09 -8.09
CA GLN A 71 -9.32 -8.52 -8.21
C GLN A 71 -9.59 -7.52 -7.10
N ALA A 72 -9.24 -7.86 -5.86
CA ALA A 72 -9.41 -6.98 -4.72
C ALA A 72 -8.54 -5.73 -4.83
N PHE A 73 -7.30 -5.89 -5.29
CA PHE A 73 -6.39 -4.76 -5.50
C PHE A 73 -6.95 -3.82 -6.57
N GLY A 74 -7.46 -4.37 -7.67
CA GLY A 74 -8.10 -3.60 -8.72
C GLY A 74 -9.31 -2.81 -8.22
N ALA A 75 -10.12 -3.41 -7.36
CA ALA A 75 -11.26 -2.73 -6.76
C ALA A 75 -10.82 -1.57 -5.87
N SER A 76 -9.72 -1.73 -5.14
CA SER A 76 -9.15 -0.64 -4.35
C SER A 76 -8.65 0.50 -5.24
N LEU A 77 -7.96 0.17 -6.32
CA LEU A 77 -7.50 1.16 -7.30
C LEU A 77 -8.66 1.97 -7.85
N GLU A 78 -9.75 1.31 -8.19
CA GLU A 78 -10.95 1.97 -8.72
C GLU A 78 -11.55 2.94 -7.71
N ARG A 79 -11.59 2.55 -6.43
CA ARG A 79 -12.10 3.43 -5.37
C ARG A 79 -11.27 4.71 -5.22
N TYR A 80 -10.00 4.66 -5.54
CA TYR A 80 -9.11 5.83 -5.46
C TYR A 80 -8.99 6.60 -6.77
N GLY A 81 -9.75 6.22 -7.79
CA GLY A 81 -9.86 7.00 -9.01
C GLY A 81 -9.21 6.41 -10.25
N SER A 82 -8.75 5.16 -10.19
CA SER A 82 -8.25 4.49 -11.39
C SER A 82 -9.37 4.32 -12.40
N PHE A 83 -9.06 4.57 -13.68
CA PHE A 83 -10.04 4.43 -14.75
C PHE A 83 -10.04 3.04 -15.40
N HIS A 84 -9.21 2.13 -14.91
CA HIS A 84 -9.22 0.75 -15.39
C HIS A 84 -10.41 0.00 -14.77
N SER A 85 -11.31 -0.51 -15.61
CA SER A 85 -12.50 -1.20 -15.15
C SER A 85 -12.29 -2.69 -14.95
N GLU A 86 -11.25 -3.25 -15.57
CA GLU A 86 -10.93 -4.67 -15.42
C GLU A 86 -9.82 -4.88 -14.39
N PRO A 87 -9.83 -6.02 -13.67
CA PRO A 87 -8.75 -6.32 -12.75
C PRO A 87 -7.41 -6.40 -13.47
N PRO A 88 -6.31 -6.03 -12.81
CA PRO A 88 -4.99 -6.21 -13.40
C PRO A 88 -4.71 -7.72 -13.60
N LYS A 89 -4.02 -8.05 -14.67
CA LYS A 89 -3.74 -9.45 -15.03
C LYS A 89 -2.65 -10.10 -14.18
N ASP A 90 -1.77 -9.26 -13.60
CA ASP A 90 -0.67 -9.69 -12.75
C ASP A 90 -0.26 -8.53 -11.86
N TRP A 91 0.71 -8.77 -10.96
CA TRP A 91 1.16 -7.72 -10.06
C TRP A 91 1.93 -6.61 -10.77
N PHE A 92 2.60 -6.92 -11.89
CA PHE A 92 3.28 -5.88 -12.66
C PHE A 92 2.26 -4.88 -13.22
N ALA A 93 1.16 -5.37 -13.76
CA ALA A 93 0.07 -4.51 -14.24
C ALA A 93 -0.59 -3.77 -13.09
N ALA A 94 -0.77 -4.43 -11.94
CA ALA A 94 -1.37 -3.82 -10.75
C ALA A 94 -0.56 -2.60 -10.27
N PHE A 95 0.76 -2.73 -10.19
CA PHE A 95 1.62 -1.63 -9.78
C PHE A 95 1.73 -0.55 -10.85
N ASP A 96 1.61 -0.91 -12.13
CA ASP A 96 1.53 0.07 -13.21
C ASP A 96 0.27 0.93 -13.07
N TYR A 97 -0.86 0.31 -12.76
CA TYR A 97 -2.11 1.05 -12.53
C TYR A 97 -1.99 1.96 -11.30
N LEU A 98 -1.31 1.50 -10.26
CA LEU A 98 -1.05 2.33 -9.08
C LEU A 98 -0.18 3.54 -9.45
N ARG A 99 0.87 3.33 -10.24
CA ARG A 99 1.72 4.42 -10.72
C ARG A 99 0.90 5.46 -11.48
N GLU A 100 0.07 5.01 -12.41
CA GLU A 100 -0.81 5.92 -13.17
C GLU A 100 -1.72 6.73 -12.25
N LEU A 101 -2.29 6.06 -11.25
CA LEU A 101 -3.14 6.72 -10.25
C LEU A 101 -2.39 7.81 -9.50
N LEU A 102 -1.18 7.51 -9.05
CA LEU A 102 -0.37 8.46 -8.31
C LEU A 102 0.14 9.60 -9.17
N GLU A 103 0.44 9.33 -10.44
CA GLU A 103 0.89 10.35 -11.38
C GLU A 103 -0.18 11.40 -11.68
N GLN A 104 -1.45 11.09 -11.46
CA GLN A 104 -2.54 12.05 -11.60
C GLN A 104 -2.60 13.06 -10.45
N ARG A 105 -1.88 12.82 -9.38
CA ARG A 105 -1.90 13.68 -8.19
C ARG A 105 -0.82 14.76 -8.30
N SER A 106 -1.00 15.81 -7.51
CA SER A 106 -0.05 16.92 -7.48
C SER A 106 1.33 16.47 -7.00
N SER A 107 2.39 16.93 -7.66
CA SER A 107 3.77 16.66 -7.23
C SER A 107 4.18 17.45 -6.00
N ILE A 108 3.38 18.40 -5.56
CA ILE A 108 3.62 19.20 -4.35
C ILE A 108 3.07 18.48 -3.12
N GLU A 109 1.97 17.75 -3.30
CA GLU A 109 1.29 17.02 -2.24
C GLU A 109 2.08 15.78 -1.86
N LYS A 110 2.20 15.53 -0.55
CA LYS A 110 2.79 14.27 -0.08
C LYS A 110 1.79 13.14 -0.27
N LEU A 111 2.20 12.12 -1.00
CA LEU A 111 1.34 10.99 -1.33
C LEU A 111 1.71 9.81 -0.42
N VAL A 112 0.81 9.44 0.46
CA VAL A 112 1.00 8.29 1.35
C VAL A 112 0.25 7.10 0.76
N VAL A 113 0.97 6.02 0.51
CA VAL A 113 0.41 4.74 0.06
C VAL A 113 0.57 3.75 1.20
N PHE A 114 -0.54 3.17 1.64
CA PHE A 114 -0.53 2.18 2.71
C PHE A 114 -1.04 0.85 2.17
N ILE A 115 -0.17 -0.15 2.16
CA ILE A 115 -0.53 -1.52 1.80
C ILE A 115 -0.42 -2.37 3.06
N ASP A 116 -1.58 -2.76 3.58
CA ASP A 116 -1.69 -3.54 4.80
C ASP A 116 -1.81 -5.03 4.47
N GLU A 117 -1.36 -5.87 5.39
CA GLU A 117 -1.38 -7.34 5.24
C GLU A 117 -0.67 -7.78 3.96
N MET A 118 0.46 -7.13 3.68
CA MET A 118 1.24 -7.37 2.46
C MET A 118 1.66 -8.84 2.28
N PRO A 119 2.02 -9.60 3.33
CA PRO A 119 2.36 -11.02 3.15
C PRO A 119 1.25 -11.85 2.49
N TRP A 120 -0.01 -11.48 2.67
CA TRP A 120 -1.12 -12.20 2.03
C TRP A 120 -1.17 -11.98 0.52
N LEU A 121 -0.58 -10.91 0.02
CA LEU A 121 -0.51 -10.61 -1.40
C LEU A 121 0.53 -11.47 -2.12
N ASP A 122 1.53 -11.94 -1.39
CA ASP A 122 2.59 -12.78 -1.93
C ASP A 122 2.17 -14.24 -1.95
N THR A 123 1.17 -14.53 -2.79
CA THR A 123 0.66 -15.89 -2.97
C THR A 123 1.64 -16.73 -3.79
N PRO A 124 1.52 -18.08 -3.78
CA PRO A 124 2.44 -18.91 -4.54
C PRO A 124 2.49 -18.53 -6.03
N ARG A 125 3.69 -18.38 -6.55
CA ARG A 125 3.95 -18.06 -7.97
C ARG A 125 3.38 -16.73 -8.44
N SER A 126 3.08 -15.83 -7.51
CA SER A 126 2.47 -14.53 -7.84
C SER A 126 3.45 -13.53 -8.41
N GLN A 127 4.75 -13.67 -8.10
CA GLN A 127 5.77 -12.69 -8.43
C GLN A 127 5.51 -11.32 -7.80
N PHE A 128 4.78 -11.30 -6.67
CA PHE A 128 4.42 -10.05 -6.00
C PHE A 128 5.65 -9.24 -5.59
N VAL A 129 6.61 -9.88 -4.94
CA VAL A 129 7.82 -9.20 -4.46
C VAL A 129 8.61 -8.62 -5.63
N SER A 130 8.77 -9.39 -6.71
CA SER A 130 9.48 -8.93 -7.91
C SER A 130 8.78 -7.71 -8.53
N ALA A 131 7.47 -7.75 -8.60
CA ALA A 131 6.68 -6.64 -9.15
C ALA A 131 6.78 -5.40 -8.27
N PHE A 132 6.74 -5.58 -6.95
CA PHE A 132 6.88 -4.48 -5.99
C PHE A 132 8.27 -3.84 -6.09
N GLU A 133 9.32 -4.67 -6.13
CA GLU A 133 10.69 -4.18 -6.29
C GLU A 133 10.87 -3.41 -7.59
N PHE A 134 10.30 -3.93 -8.68
CA PHE A 134 10.35 -3.26 -9.96
C PHE A 134 9.66 -1.89 -9.92
N PHE A 135 8.49 -1.83 -9.33
CA PHE A 135 7.74 -0.57 -9.14
C PHE A 135 8.57 0.46 -8.37
N TRP A 136 9.15 0.03 -7.25
CA TRP A 136 9.93 0.93 -6.40
C TRP A 136 11.21 1.37 -7.11
N ASN A 137 11.98 0.42 -7.66
CA ASN A 137 13.28 0.73 -8.26
C ASN A 137 13.16 1.52 -9.56
N SER A 138 12.13 1.24 -10.35
CA SER A 138 11.98 1.89 -11.66
C SER A 138 11.29 3.25 -11.57
N TRP A 139 10.49 3.48 -10.53
CA TRP A 139 9.71 4.71 -10.45
C TRP A 139 9.61 5.28 -9.04
N GLY A 140 9.14 4.49 -8.07
CA GLY A 140 8.80 4.98 -6.74
C GLY A 140 9.92 5.71 -6.03
N ALA A 141 11.13 5.14 -6.08
CA ALA A 141 12.30 5.69 -5.39
C ALA A 141 12.68 7.08 -5.90
N GLY A 142 12.27 7.44 -7.12
CA GLY A 142 12.53 8.75 -7.70
C GLY A 142 11.47 9.80 -7.40
N GLN A 143 10.41 9.43 -6.68
CA GLN A 143 9.29 10.34 -6.41
C GLN A 143 9.46 10.97 -5.04
N HIS A 144 9.95 12.21 -4.99
CA HIS A 144 10.28 12.90 -3.74
C HIS A 144 9.10 13.04 -2.76
N ASN A 145 7.88 13.01 -3.28
CA ASN A 145 6.65 13.19 -2.48
C ASN A 145 5.95 11.87 -2.14
N LEU A 146 6.57 10.72 -2.42
CA LEU A 146 5.95 9.42 -2.18
C LEU A 146 6.42 8.81 -0.86
N MET A 147 5.47 8.29 -0.08
CA MET A 147 5.73 7.52 1.13
C MET A 147 4.79 6.32 1.21
#